data_0589865cc58584176e797505cbb9da41
#
_entry.id   0589865cc58584176e797505cbb9da41
#
_cell.length_a   1.000
_cell.length_b   1.000
_cell.length_c   1.000
_cell.angle_alpha   90.00
_cell.angle_beta   90.00
_cell.angle_gamma   90.00
#
_symmetry.space_group_name_H-M   'P 1'
#
loop_
_entity.id
_entity.type
_entity.pdbx_description
1 polymer ?
#
loop_
_entity_poly.entity_id
_entity_poly.type
_entity_poly.pdbx_seq_one_letter_code
_entity_poly.pdbx_strand_id
1 'polypeptide(L)'
;MELKDKITQIRKARDLTQLELSKKAGITKRAIQNYENGTRTPRLDVITKIAQALEVDVHELMTDEEHFVIEAREKYGSRGKASAEMLIENATALFAGGDISEEDKANVMEALQEAYWKSKIKNKKYTPKKYRKDVSEDTEKNSDK
;
A
#
# COMPACT_ATOMS: atom_id res chain seq x y z
N MET A 1 1.26 6.84 -14.11
CA MET A 1 0.23 7.71 -13.53
C MET A 1 0.06 7.36 -12.06
N GLU A 2 0.11 8.35 -11.22
CA GLU A 2 0.00 8.12 -9.78
C GLU A 2 -1.43 7.87 -9.34
N LEU A 3 -1.58 7.31 -8.14
CA LEU A 3 -2.90 7.03 -7.59
C LEU A 3 -3.82 8.24 -7.61
N LYS A 4 -3.30 9.40 -7.21
CA LYS A 4 -4.11 10.64 -7.19
C LYS A 4 -4.67 10.96 -8.57
N ASP A 5 -3.88 10.75 -9.60
CA ASP A 5 -4.30 11.04 -10.97
C ASP A 5 -5.31 10.01 -11.46
N LYS A 6 -5.13 8.76 -11.09
CA LYS A 6 -6.05 7.70 -11.48
C LYS A 6 -7.42 7.90 -10.86
N ILE A 7 -7.46 8.27 -9.58
CA ILE A 7 -8.72 8.56 -8.90
C ILE A 7 -9.46 9.68 -9.62
N THR A 8 -8.75 10.78 -9.90
CA THR A 8 -9.34 11.94 -10.56
C THR A 8 -9.84 11.58 -11.96
N GLN A 9 -9.02 10.88 -12.72
CA GLN A 9 -9.35 10.52 -14.09
C GLN A 9 -10.58 9.62 -14.16
N ILE A 10 -10.60 8.58 -13.35
CA ILE A 10 -11.72 7.62 -13.37
C ILE A 10 -12.99 8.28 -12.85
N ARG A 11 -12.87 9.10 -11.80
CA ARG A 11 -14.01 9.85 -11.29
C ARG A 11 -14.66 10.70 -12.39
N LYS A 12 -13.84 11.44 -13.11
CA LYS A 12 -14.33 12.28 -14.20
C LYS A 12 -14.93 11.46 -15.33
N ALA A 13 -14.31 10.33 -15.64
CA ALA A 13 -14.84 9.44 -16.67
C ALA A 13 -16.20 8.85 -16.29
N ARG A 14 -16.48 8.75 -15.00
CA ARG A 14 -17.77 8.28 -14.49
C ARG A 14 -18.75 9.44 -14.26
N ASP A 15 -18.37 10.66 -14.65
CA ASP A 15 -19.20 11.85 -14.48
C ASP A 15 -19.62 12.11 -13.03
N LEU A 16 -18.71 11.82 -12.09
CA LEU A 16 -18.95 12.04 -10.67
C LEU A 16 -18.24 13.30 -10.20
N THR A 17 -18.90 14.08 -9.36
CA THR A 17 -18.23 15.17 -8.65
C THR A 17 -17.49 14.56 -7.46
N GLN A 18 -16.59 15.35 -6.86
CA GLN A 18 -15.90 14.91 -5.65
C GLN A 18 -16.89 14.61 -4.53
N LEU A 19 -17.93 15.43 -4.41
CA LEU A 19 -18.96 15.21 -3.40
C LEU A 19 -19.71 13.90 -3.65
N GLU A 20 -20.08 13.65 -4.90
CA GLU A 20 -20.78 12.41 -5.24
C GLU A 20 -19.92 11.19 -4.95
N LEU A 21 -18.64 11.24 -5.32
CA LEU A 21 -17.73 10.14 -5.01
C LEU A 21 -17.60 9.95 -3.51
N SER A 22 -17.48 11.03 -2.75
CA SER A 22 -17.35 10.93 -1.29
C SER A 22 -18.56 10.23 -0.69
N LYS A 23 -19.75 10.55 -1.15
CA LYS A 23 -20.96 9.90 -0.64
C LYS A 23 -21.01 8.43 -1.01
N LYS A 24 -20.66 8.08 -2.23
CA LYS A 24 -20.64 6.70 -2.67
C LYS A 24 -19.60 5.86 -1.90
N ALA A 25 -18.46 6.44 -1.63
CA ALA A 25 -17.38 5.75 -0.94
C ALA A 25 -17.54 5.78 0.58
N GLY A 26 -18.45 6.62 1.09
CA GLY A 26 -18.65 6.70 2.54
C GLY A 26 -17.52 7.43 3.26
N ILE A 27 -16.87 8.36 2.59
CA ILE A 27 -15.81 9.20 3.17
C ILE A 27 -16.12 10.66 2.93
N THR A 28 -15.36 11.55 3.55
CA THR A 28 -15.64 12.98 3.44
C THR A 28 -15.17 13.54 2.09
N LYS A 29 -15.82 14.62 1.65
CA LYS A 29 -15.37 15.33 0.46
C LYS A 29 -13.95 15.83 0.63
N ARG A 30 -13.61 16.29 1.84
CA ARG A 30 -12.26 16.77 2.12
C ARG A 30 -11.21 15.68 1.94
N ALA A 31 -11.55 14.46 2.35
CA ALA A 31 -10.65 13.34 2.15
C ALA A 31 -10.41 13.11 0.66
N ILE A 32 -11.48 13.12 -0.14
CA ILE A 32 -11.34 12.99 -1.60
C ILE A 32 -10.44 14.08 -2.15
N GLN A 33 -10.65 15.33 -1.74
CA GLN A 33 -9.81 16.44 -2.18
C GLN A 33 -8.35 16.20 -1.86
N ASN A 34 -8.06 15.75 -0.65
CA ASN A 34 -6.69 15.50 -0.22
C ASN A 34 -6.04 14.36 -1.03
N TYR A 35 -6.82 13.34 -1.34
CA TYR A 35 -6.30 12.22 -2.13
C TYR A 35 -6.06 12.64 -3.58
N GLU A 36 -6.92 13.47 -4.15
CA GLU A 36 -6.77 13.90 -5.53
C GLU A 36 -5.67 14.95 -5.71
N ASN A 37 -5.42 15.77 -4.70
CA ASN A 37 -4.34 16.76 -4.80
C ASN A 37 -2.99 16.21 -4.28
N GLY A 38 -2.99 14.99 -3.74
CA GLY A 38 -1.76 14.34 -3.31
C GLY A 38 -1.26 14.75 -1.94
N THR A 39 -2.03 15.53 -1.17
CA THR A 39 -1.61 15.90 0.18
C THR A 39 -1.72 14.75 1.17
N ARG A 40 -2.53 13.75 0.85
CA ARG A 40 -2.64 12.53 1.66
C ARG A 40 -2.77 11.31 0.76
N THR A 41 -2.22 10.21 1.24
CA THR A 41 -2.37 8.90 0.58
C THR A 41 -3.42 8.12 1.36
N PRO A 42 -4.46 7.62 0.69
CA PRO A 42 -5.49 6.84 1.38
C PRO A 42 -4.93 5.51 1.88
N ARG A 43 -5.53 4.99 2.94
CA ARG A 43 -5.21 3.66 3.44
C ARG A 43 -5.83 2.62 2.50
N LEU A 44 -5.35 1.39 2.58
CA LEU A 44 -5.81 0.33 1.68
C LEU A 44 -7.32 0.09 1.75
N ASP A 45 -7.89 0.13 2.96
CA ASP A 45 -9.33 -0.04 3.11
C ASP A 45 -10.10 1.09 2.44
N VAL A 46 -9.58 2.31 2.48
CA VAL A 46 -10.21 3.45 1.84
C VAL A 46 -10.07 3.34 0.32
N ILE A 47 -8.92 2.90 -0.16
CA ILE A 47 -8.72 2.70 -1.61
C ILE A 47 -9.74 1.69 -2.13
N THR A 48 -9.98 0.62 -1.39
CA THR A 48 -10.98 -0.36 -1.76
C THR A 48 -12.38 0.26 -1.86
N LYS A 49 -12.72 1.12 -0.90
CA LYS A 49 -14.02 1.82 -0.91
C LYS A 49 -14.14 2.74 -2.11
N ILE A 50 -13.07 3.45 -2.44
CA ILE A 50 -13.04 4.32 -3.62
C ILE A 50 -13.20 3.51 -4.90
N ALA A 51 -12.49 2.38 -5.00
CA ALA A 51 -12.61 1.51 -6.17
C ALA A 51 -14.03 1.01 -6.34
N GLN A 52 -14.65 0.59 -5.25
CA GLN A 52 -16.04 0.13 -5.29
C GLN A 52 -16.98 1.26 -5.73
N ALA A 53 -16.78 2.46 -5.20
CA ALA A 53 -17.60 3.61 -5.56
C ALA A 53 -17.43 3.99 -7.03
N LEU A 54 -16.24 3.81 -7.57
CA LEU A 54 -15.95 4.07 -8.97
C LEU A 54 -16.32 2.90 -9.88
N GLU A 55 -16.70 1.77 -9.29
CA GLU A 55 -17.06 0.55 -10.01
C GLU A 55 -15.90 0.03 -10.85
N VAL A 56 -14.72 0.02 -10.26
CA VAL A 56 -13.52 -0.52 -10.89
C VAL A 56 -12.81 -1.46 -9.93
N ASP A 57 -11.94 -2.30 -10.48
CA ASP A 57 -11.10 -3.16 -9.68
C ASP A 57 -10.01 -2.30 -9.02
N VAL A 58 -9.61 -2.69 -7.81
CA VAL A 58 -8.58 -1.94 -7.08
C VAL A 58 -7.27 -1.86 -7.88
N HIS A 59 -6.99 -2.86 -8.72
CA HIS A 59 -5.79 -2.86 -9.55
C HIS A 59 -5.81 -1.78 -10.63
N GLU A 60 -6.96 -1.23 -10.92
CA GLU A 60 -7.04 -0.09 -11.83
C GLU A 60 -6.61 1.21 -11.16
N LEU A 61 -6.60 1.23 -9.83
CA LEU A 61 -6.15 2.39 -9.07
C LEU A 61 -4.68 2.27 -8.66
N MET A 62 -4.19 1.06 -8.45
CA MET A 62 -2.82 0.88 -8.00
C MET A 62 -2.26 -0.46 -8.50
N THR A 63 -0.94 -0.49 -8.67
CA THR A 63 -0.23 -1.71 -9.01
C THR A 63 -0.01 -2.56 -7.76
N ASP A 64 0.39 -3.81 -7.96
CA ASP A 64 0.73 -4.71 -6.85
C ASP A 64 1.90 -4.15 -6.04
N GLU A 65 2.87 -3.52 -6.70
CA GLU A 65 4.01 -2.92 -6.03
C GLU A 65 3.57 -1.74 -5.16
N GLU A 66 2.69 -0.90 -5.68
CA GLU A 66 2.15 0.22 -4.89
C GLU A 66 1.37 -0.30 -3.68
N HIS A 67 0.60 -1.34 -3.88
CA HIS A 67 -0.14 -1.96 -2.79
C HIS A 67 0.81 -2.46 -1.70
N PHE A 68 1.88 -3.14 -2.10
CA PHE A 68 2.89 -3.65 -1.18
C PHE A 68 3.52 -2.53 -0.35
N VAL A 69 3.89 -1.43 -1.01
CA VAL A 69 4.51 -0.29 -0.32
C VAL A 69 3.55 0.35 0.67
N ILE A 70 2.30 0.54 0.27
CA ILE A 70 1.30 1.13 1.15
C ILE A 70 1.05 0.21 2.35
N GLU A 71 0.94 -1.07 2.11
CA GLU A 71 0.76 -2.04 3.20
C GLU A 71 1.94 -2.02 4.17
N ALA A 72 3.16 -1.94 3.65
CA ALA A 72 4.35 -1.87 4.48
C ALA A 72 4.34 -0.60 5.35
N ARG A 73 3.90 0.51 4.77
CA ARG A 73 3.79 1.76 5.51
C ARG A 73 2.75 1.65 6.63
N GLU A 74 1.62 1.01 6.35
CA GLU A 74 0.56 0.86 7.35
C GLU A 74 1.00 -0.03 8.50
N LYS A 75 1.76 -1.07 8.21
CA LYS A 75 2.19 -2.02 9.24
C LYS A 75 3.43 -1.59 10.00
N TYR A 76 4.36 -0.91 9.33
CA TYR A 76 5.68 -0.64 9.90
C TYR A 76 6.11 0.83 9.79
N GLY A 77 5.21 1.73 9.40
CA GLY A 77 5.48 3.15 9.34
C GLY A 77 6.41 3.55 8.21
N SER A 78 7.06 4.69 8.37
CA SER A 78 7.93 5.23 7.32
C SER A 78 9.13 4.34 7.01
N ARG A 79 9.64 3.63 8.01
CA ARG A 79 10.75 2.68 7.78
C ARG A 79 10.28 1.51 6.92
N GLY A 80 9.08 1.03 7.17
CA GLY A 80 8.49 -0.03 6.35
C GLY A 80 8.31 0.41 4.92
N LYS A 81 7.79 1.63 4.74
CA LYS A 81 7.65 2.20 3.41
C LYS A 81 8.99 2.26 2.69
N ALA A 82 10.02 2.81 3.35
CA ALA A 82 11.34 2.96 2.75
C ALA A 82 11.96 1.63 2.38
N SER A 83 11.87 0.64 3.27
CA SER A 83 12.46 -0.67 2.98
C SER A 83 11.70 -1.40 1.86
N ALA A 84 10.38 -1.23 1.80
CA ALA A 84 9.60 -1.83 0.73
C ALA A 84 9.93 -1.18 -0.62
N GLU A 85 10.05 0.15 -0.65
CA GLU A 85 10.45 0.85 -1.87
C GLU A 85 11.82 0.41 -2.34
N MET A 86 12.75 0.25 -1.42
CA MET A 86 14.10 -0.21 -1.75
C MET A 86 14.08 -1.63 -2.32
N LEU A 87 13.26 -2.50 -1.75
CA LEU A 87 13.12 -3.86 -2.26
C LEU A 87 12.63 -3.86 -3.70
N ILE A 88 11.59 -3.08 -3.98
CA ILE A 88 11.03 -2.96 -5.33
C ILE A 88 12.09 -2.41 -6.30
N GLU A 89 12.79 -1.36 -5.89
CA GLU A 89 13.81 -0.73 -6.72
C GLU A 89 14.93 -1.71 -7.05
N ASN A 90 15.42 -2.42 -6.04
CA ASN A 90 16.49 -3.40 -6.24
C ASN A 90 16.06 -4.55 -7.13
N ALA A 91 14.85 -5.05 -6.93
CA ALA A 91 14.32 -6.12 -7.76
C ALA A 91 14.17 -5.67 -9.22
N THR A 92 13.67 -4.46 -9.43
CA THR A 92 13.52 -3.90 -10.77
C THR A 92 14.88 -3.77 -11.44
N ALA A 93 15.89 -3.33 -10.70
CA ALA A 93 17.24 -3.22 -11.25
C ALA A 93 17.80 -4.58 -11.67
N LEU A 94 17.52 -5.63 -10.90
CA LEU A 94 17.96 -6.98 -11.23
C LEU A 94 17.32 -7.47 -12.53
N PHE A 95 16.07 -7.06 -12.79
CA PHE A 95 15.36 -7.50 -13.99
C PHE A 95 15.78 -6.72 -15.25
N ALA A 96 16.38 -5.56 -15.08
CA ALA A 96 16.60 -4.62 -16.19
C ALA A 96 17.51 -5.14 -17.29
N GLY A 97 18.46 -6.00 -16.96
CA GLY A 97 19.40 -6.51 -17.96
C GLY A 97 19.18 -7.96 -18.36
N GLY A 98 18.06 -8.56 -17.97
CA GLY A 98 17.86 -9.98 -18.16
C GLY A 98 16.80 -10.34 -19.20
N ASP A 99 16.80 -11.60 -19.56
CA ASP A 99 15.83 -12.16 -20.49
C ASP A 99 14.71 -12.87 -19.72
N ILE A 100 14.32 -12.29 -18.59
CA ILE A 100 13.29 -12.88 -17.75
C ILE A 100 11.91 -12.48 -18.27
N SER A 101 11.02 -13.45 -18.43
CA SER A 101 9.65 -13.18 -18.87
C SER A 101 8.89 -12.36 -17.83
N GLU A 102 7.84 -11.68 -18.25
CA GLU A 102 7.01 -10.91 -17.34
C GLU A 102 6.39 -11.81 -16.25
N GLU A 103 6.02 -13.04 -16.62
CA GLU A 103 5.48 -13.99 -15.67
C GLU A 103 6.50 -14.35 -14.59
N ASP A 104 7.75 -14.61 -15.00
CA ASP A 104 8.81 -14.95 -14.06
C ASP A 104 9.15 -13.76 -13.16
N LYS A 105 9.13 -12.54 -13.71
CA LYS A 105 9.34 -11.33 -12.91
C LYS A 105 8.27 -11.20 -11.83
N ALA A 106 7.03 -11.45 -12.20
CA ALA A 106 5.93 -11.38 -11.25
C ALA A 106 6.08 -12.42 -10.15
N ASN A 107 6.48 -13.64 -10.51
CA ASN A 107 6.68 -14.71 -9.54
C ASN A 107 7.83 -14.39 -8.57
N VAL A 108 8.92 -13.85 -9.08
CA VAL A 108 10.05 -13.46 -8.23
C VAL A 108 9.65 -12.32 -7.30
N MET A 109 8.93 -11.32 -7.84
CA MET A 109 8.48 -10.19 -7.03
C MET A 109 7.57 -10.66 -5.89
N GLU A 110 6.64 -11.57 -6.20
CA GLU A 110 5.76 -12.12 -5.17
C GLU A 110 6.54 -12.85 -4.08
N ALA A 111 7.52 -13.64 -4.49
CA ALA A 111 8.37 -14.36 -3.54
C ALA A 111 9.17 -13.41 -2.65
N LEU A 112 9.67 -12.31 -3.23
CA LEU A 112 10.43 -11.31 -2.48
C LEU A 112 9.54 -10.58 -1.47
N GLN A 113 8.32 -10.25 -1.86
CA GLN A 113 7.38 -9.61 -0.96
C GLN A 113 7.02 -10.53 0.20
N GLU A 114 6.80 -11.79 -0.09
CA GLU A 114 6.50 -12.78 0.94
C GLU A 114 7.67 -12.93 1.91
N ALA A 115 8.90 -12.99 1.39
CA ALA A 115 10.09 -13.06 2.22
C ALA A 115 10.24 -11.80 3.08
N TYR A 116 9.88 -10.64 2.53
CA TYR A 116 9.91 -9.38 3.27
C TYR A 116 9.00 -9.46 4.51
N TRP A 117 7.75 -9.91 4.32
CA TRP A 117 6.81 -10.03 5.44
C TRP A 117 7.34 -11.00 6.50
N LYS A 118 7.89 -12.13 6.08
CA LYS A 118 8.44 -13.12 6.99
C LYS A 118 9.61 -12.55 7.78
N SER A 119 10.48 -11.78 7.12
CA SER A 119 11.63 -11.19 7.80
C SER A 119 11.21 -10.16 8.83
N LYS A 120 10.15 -9.41 8.57
CA LYS A 120 9.64 -8.43 9.52
C LYS A 120 9.09 -9.10 10.77
N ILE A 121 8.36 -10.18 10.60
CA ILE A 121 7.83 -10.94 11.72
C ILE A 121 8.98 -11.51 12.55
N LYS A 122 9.98 -12.09 11.89
CA LYS A 122 11.13 -12.67 12.55
C LYS A 122 11.92 -11.63 13.33
N ASN A 123 12.18 -10.48 12.70
CA ASN A 123 12.93 -9.40 13.34
C ASN A 123 12.19 -8.86 14.56
N LYS A 124 10.90 -8.69 14.45
CA LYS A 124 10.09 -8.23 15.56
C LYS A 124 10.18 -9.21 16.73
N LYS A 125 10.15 -10.50 16.44
CA LYS A 125 10.22 -11.54 17.45
C LYS A 125 11.51 -11.49 18.26
N TYR A 126 12.62 -11.13 17.61
CA TYR A 126 13.93 -11.10 18.25
C TYR A 126 14.37 -9.73 18.74
N THR A 127 13.57 -8.70 18.51
CA THR A 127 13.87 -7.36 19.00
C THR A 127 13.63 -7.29 20.49
N PRO A 128 14.59 -6.79 21.29
CA PRO A 128 14.35 -6.60 22.70
C PRO A 128 13.14 -5.74 22.94
N LYS A 129 12.40 -6.08 23.97
CA LYS A 129 11.15 -5.42 24.28
C LYS A 129 11.23 -3.91 24.32
N LYS A 130 12.28 -3.36 24.93
CA LYS A 130 12.45 -1.91 25.06
C LYS A 130 12.65 -1.20 23.74
N TYR A 131 12.97 -1.91 22.67
CA TYR A 131 13.17 -1.33 21.36
C TYR A 131 12.03 -1.60 20.39
N ARG A 132 11.04 -2.38 20.82
CA ARG A 132 9.90 -2.67 19.97
C ARG A 132 8.98 -1.47 19.90
N LYS A 133 8.57 -1.15 18.70
CA LYS A 133 7.60 -0.07 18.49
C LYS A 133 6.23 -0.64 18.19
N ASP A 134 5.84 -1.61 18.96
CA ASP A 134 4.55 -2.22 18.75
C ASP A 134 3.47 -1.27 19.14
N VAL A 135 2.54 -1.13 18.24
CA VAL A 135 1.38 -0.30 18.50
C VAL A 135 0.48 -0.91 19.54
N SER A 136 0.58 -2.21 19.69
CA SER A 136 -0.22 -2.94 20.64
C SER A 136 0.59 -3.28 21.88
N GLU A 137 1.08 -2.26 22.54
CA GLU A 137 1.84 -2.45 23.77
C GLU A 137 1.07 -3.26 24.79
N ASP A 138 -0.22 -3.04 24.85
CA ASP A 138 -1.07 -3.78 25.78
C ASP A 138 -1.07 -5.27 25.47
N THR A 139 -1.18 -5.60 24.19
CA THR A 139 -1.12 -6.99 23.76
C THR A 139 0.23 -7.57 24.06
N GLU A 140 1.27 -6.79 23.85
CA GLU A 140 2.63 -7.22 24.13
C GLU A 140 2.83 -7.53 25.61
N LYS A 141 2.31 -6.68 26.46
CA LYS A 141 2.39 -6.91 27.89
C LYS A 141 1.71 -8.22 28.28
N ASN A 142 0.61 -8.52 27.63
CA ASN A 142 -0.11 -9.76 27.89
C ASN A 142 0.63 -10.97 27.37
N SER A 143 1.28 -10.84 26.22
CA SER A 143 1.96 -11.97 25.61
C SER A 143 3.27 -12.33 26.29
N ASP A 144 3.78 -11.44 27.13
CA ASP A 144 5.04 -11.66 27.81
C ASP A 144 4.92 -12.45 29.11
N LYS A 145 3.76 -12.85 29.44
CA LYS A 145 3.51 -13.57 30.69
C LYS A 145 3.59 -15.10 30.56
#